data_832a0143fed5652501524f1b211d345f
#
_entry.id   832a0143fed5652501524f1b211d345f
#
_cell.length_a   1.000
_cell.length_b   1.000
_cell.length_c   1.000
_cell.angle_alpha   90.00
_cell.angle_beta   90.00
_cell.angle_gamma   90.00
#
_symmetry.space_group_name_H-M   'P 1'
#
loop_
_entity.id
_entity.type
_entity.pdbx_description
1 polymer ?
#
loop_
_entity_poly.entity_id
_entity_poly.type
_entity_poly.pdbx_seq_one_letter_code
_entity_poly.pdbx_strand_id
1 'polypeptide(L)'
;MSTVALVLYTVALVVVFGLRSWVQHRRTGSAGFRGFSGTPADAGWWGGVLFIAAILLGLAGPLLAVTGVVVADPPVAVQVCGLVLALAGFAATLAGQVGMGSSWRVGVDPGERTTLVTTGVFGVIRNPVFSAMVAAQAGVVLMVPTWPSVLALVALVVAVELQVRAIEEPYLRAMHGSAYAGYAARAGRFVPGLGRMRAPAGVGDARP
;
A
#
# COMPACT_ATOMS: atom_id res chain seq x y z
N MET A 1 -7.92 5.05 -23.91
CA MET A 1 -7.16 4.66 -22.69
C MET A 1 -8.03 4.04 -21.58
N SER A 2 -9.32 4.37 -21.50
CA SER A 2 -10.21 3.84 -20.44
C SER A 2 -10.27 2.30 -20.38
N THR A 3 -10.36 1.63 -21.52
CA THR A 3 -10.31 0.15 -21.59
C THR A 3 -8.98 -0.40 -21.08
N VAL A 4 -7.86 0.24 -21.44
CA VAL A 4 -6.52 -0.17 -20.97
C VAL A 4 -6.43 -0.02 -19.45
N ALA A 5 -6.91 1.09 -18.90
CA ALA A 5 -6.93 1.32 -17.44
C ALA A 5 -7.81 0.29 -16.73
N LEU A 6 -9.00 -0.04 -17.27
CA LEU A 6 -9.89 -1.04 -16.69
C LEU A 6 -9.26 -2.43 -16.67
N VAL A 7 -8.69 -2.86 -17.80
CA VAL A 7 -8.02 -4.17 -17.91
C VAL A 7 -6.82 -4.22 -16.96
N LEU A 8 -5.96 -3.19 -16.99
CA LEU A 8 -4.78 -3.12 -16.13
C LEU A 8 -5.17 -3.19 -14.65
N TYR A 9 -6.17 -2.41 -14.23
CA TYR A 9 -6.64 -2.39 -12.84
C TYR A 9 -7.20 -3.75 -12.42
N THR A 10 -8.05 -4.35 -13.26
CA THR A 10 -8.64 -5.67 -12.98
C THR A 10 -7.56 -6.76 -12.87
N VAL A 11 -6.62 -6.80 -13.82
CA VAL A 11 -5.50 -7.76 -13.79
C VAL A 11 -4.65 -7.53 -12.54
N ALA A 12 -4.35 -6.27 -12.21
CA ALA A 12 -3.58 -5.95 -11.01
C ALA A 12 -4.29 -6.42 -9.72
N LEU A 13 -5.60 -6.22 -9.60
CA LEU A 13 -6.37 -6.74 -8.45
C LEU A 13 -6.28 -8.26 -8.34
N VAL A 14 -6.47 -8.97 -9.45
CA VAL A 14 -6.38 -10.43 -9.47
C VAL A 14 -4.99 -10.90 -9.07
N VAL A 15 -3.94 -10.26 -9.59
CA VAL A 15 -2.56 -10.67 -9.33
C VAL A 15 -2.10 -10.26 -7.92
N VAL A 16 -2.29 -8.99 -7.54
CA VAL A 16 -1.79 -8.42 -6.28
C VAL A 16 -2.53 -8.99 -5.05
N PHE A 17 -3.83 -9.25 -5.18
CA PHE A 17 -4.63 -9.77 -4.07
C PHE A 17 -5.02 -11.24 -4.27
N GLY A 18 -5.56 -11.62 -5.42
CA GLY A 18 -6.03 -12.99 -5.66
C GLY A 18 -4.90 -14.01 -5.70
N LEU A 19 -4.02 -13.89 -6.70
CA LEU A 19 -2.91 -14.83 -6.89
C LEU A 19 -1.95 -14.82 -5.68
N ARG A 20 -1.65 -13.61 -5.16
CA ARG A 20 -0.73 -13.48 -4.01
C ARG A 20 -1.31 -14.12 -2.74
N SER A 21 -2.60 -13.94 -2.44
CA SER A 21 -3.27 -14.61 -1.32
C SER A 21 -3.33 -16.11 -1.50
N TRP A 22 -3.56 -16.59 -2.73
CA TRP A 22 -3.53 -18.03 -3.03
C TRP A 22 -2.13 -18.62 -2.82
N VAL A 23 -1.07 -17.98 -3.31
CA VAL A 23 0.32 -18.42 -3.08
C VAL A 23 0.66 -18.42 -1.60
N GLN A 24 0.24 -17.38 -0.85
CA GLN A 24 0.46 -17.29 0.59
C GLN A 24 -0.26 -18.44 1.32
N HIS A 25 -1.52 -18.69 0.97
CA HIS A 25 -2.27 -19.82 1.55
C HIS A 25 -1.60 -21.16 1.30
N ARG A 26 -1.11 -21.40 0.08
CA ARG A 26 -0.36 -22.63 -0.25
C ARG A 26 0.92 -22.79 0.56
N ARG A 27 1.59 -21.70 0.93
CA ARG A 27 2.87 -21.71 1.66
C ARG A 27 2.72 -21.74 3.17
N THR A 28 1.70 -21.10 3.73
CA THR A 28 1.59 -20.86 5.18
C THR A 28 0.30 -21.38 5.79
N GLY A 29 -0.65 -21.87 4.99
CA GLY A 29 -1.99 -22.24 5.43
C GLY A 29 -2.92 -21.04 5.70
N SER A 30 -2.42 -19.79 5.53
CA SER A 30 -3.18 -18.55 5.73
C SER A 30 -3.21 -17.73 4.45
N ALA A 31 -4.38 -17.21 4.06
CA ALA A 31 -4.52 -16.33 2.90
C ALA A 31 -3.85 -14.95 3.10
N GLY A 32 -3.31 -14.67 4.28
CA GLY A 32 -2.68 -13.39 4.61
C GLY A 32 -3.67 -12.25 4.84
N PHE A 33 -4.98 -12.51 4.82
CA PHE A 33 -6.02 -11.51 5.11
C PHE A 33 -6.55 -11.71 6.53
N ARG A 34 -6.42 -10.68 7.39
CA ARG A 34 -6.80 -10.72 8.81
C ARG A 34 -8.06 -9.93 9.15
N GLY A 35 -8.80 -9.44 8.12
CA GLY A 35 -10.00 -8.65 8.31
C GLY A 35 -9.74 -7.21 8.75
N PHE A 36 -10.76 -6.57 9.29
CA PHE A 36 -10.65 -5.22 9.84
C PHE A 36 -10.09 -5.26 11.26
N SER A 37 -9.15 -4.37 11.56
CA SER A 37 -8.62 -4.22 12.91
C SER A 37 -9.49 -3.25 13.71
N GLY A 38 -10.00 -3.70 14.87
CA GLY A 38 -10.78 -2.87 15.77
C GLY A 38 -12.29 -2.84 15.48
N THR A 39 -12.94 -1.81 16.00
CA THR A 39 -14.39 -1.55 15.91
C THR A 39 -14.64 -0.23 15.15
N PRO A 40 -15.89 0.10 14.79
CA PRO A 40 -16.22 1.39 14.16
C PRO A 40 -15.80 2.65 14.96
N ALA A 41 -15.45 2.49 16.24
CA ALA A 41 -14.89 3.57 17.05
C ALA A 41 -13.38 3.78 16.81
N ASP A 42 -12.70 2.82 16.17
CA ASP A 42 -11.25 2.82 16.00
C ASP A 42 -10.84 3.31 14.61
N ALA A 43 -9.76 4.10 14.55
CA ALA A 43 -9.19 4.59 13.29
C ALA A 43 -8.78 3.45 12.34
N GLY A 44 -8.35 2.32 12.89
CA GLY A 44 -7.95 1.16 12.10
C GLY A 44 -9.08 0.51 11.32
N TRP A 45 -10.29 0.47 11.88
CA TRP A 45 -11.47 -0.02 11.20
C TRP A 45 -11.79 0.85 9.97
N TRP A 46 -11.74 2.17 10.12
CA TRP A 46 -11.93 3.11 9.01
C TRP A 46 -10.83 3.00 7.96
N GLY A 47 -9.59 2.71 8.37
CA GLY A 47 -8.52 2.40 7.43
C GLY A 47 -8.89 1.24 6.49
N GLY A 48 -9.44 0.15 7.05
CA GLY A 48 -9.91 -0.99 6.26
C GLY A 48 -11.10 -0.66 5.36
N VAL A 49 -12.11 0.06 5.87
CA VAL A 49 -13.29 0.50 5.08
C VAL A 49 -12.86 1.39 3.91
N LEU A 50 -12.01 2.39 4.16
CA LEU A 50 -11.51 3.29 3.13
C LEU A 50 -10.64 2.55 2.11
N PHE A 51 -9.89 1.54 2.53
CA PHE A 51 -9.09 0.72 1.63
C PHE A 51 -9.99 -0.06 0.65
N ILE A 52 -11.07 -0.70 1.14
CA ILE A 52 -12.06 -1.36 0.27
C ILE A 52 -12.76 -0.35 -0.63
N ALA A 53 -13.17 0.79 -0.09
CA ALA A 53 -13.77 1.86 -0.89
C ALA A 53 -12.83 2.35 -2.00
N ALA A 54 -11.53 2.48 -1.71
CA ALA A 54 -10.53 2.85 -2.71
C ALA A 54 -10.41 1.81 -3.84
N ILE A 55 -10.45 0.52 -3.51
CA ILE A 55 -10.44 -0.57 -4.51
C ILE A 55 -11.67 -0.49 -5.40
N LEU A 56 -12.86 -0.36 -4.82
CA LEU A 56 -14.12 -0.33 -5.56
C LEU A 56 -14.24 0.93 -6.43
N LEU A 57 -13.88 2.09 -5.91
CA LEU A 57 -13.86 3.35 -6.64
C LEU A 57 -12.79 3.36 -7.74
N GLY A 58 -11.63 2.76 -7.48
CA GLY A 58 -10.55 2.62 -8.46
C GLY A 58 -10.93 1.75 -9.65
N LEU A 59 -11.78 0.74 -9.44
CA LEU A 59 -12.38 -0.06 -10.51
C LEU A 59 -13.53 0.70 -11.20
N ALA A 60 -14.38 1.37 -10.42
CA ALA A 60 -15.54 2.08 -10.95
C ALA A 60 -15.15 3.23 -11.89
N GLY A 61 -14.05 3.94 -11.60
CA GLY A 61 -13.61 5.06 -12.42
C GLY A 61 -13.37 4.70 -13.90
N PRO A 62 -12.45 3.76 -14.20
CA PRO A 62 -12.25 3.28 -15.56
C PRO A 62 -13.50 2.61 -16.17
N LEU A 63 -14.29 1.88 -15.38
CA LEU A 63 -15.52 1.24 -15.85
C LEU A 63 -16.54 2.27 -16.33
N LEU A 64 -16.81 3.32 -15.55
CA LEU A 64 -17.74 4.40 -15.93
C LEU A 64 -17.23 5.19 -17.14
N ALA A 65 -15.92 5.30 -17.32
CA ALA A 65 -15.33 5.91 -18.50
C ALA A 65 -15.47 5.02 -19.76
N VAL A 66 -15.36 3.70 -19.61
CA VAL A 66 -15.58 2.76 -20.76
C VAL A 66 -17.05 2.75 -21.19
N THR A 67 -17.98 2.84 -20.25
CA THR A 67 -19.43 2.89 -20.56
C THR A 67 -19.91 4.25 -21.03
N GLY A 68 -19.05 5.28 -21.05
CA GLY A 68 -19.40 6.64 -21.47
C GLY A 68 -20.24 7.44 -20.47
N VAL A 69 -20.49 6.89 -19.27
CA VAL A 69 -21.23 7.60 -18.22
C VAL A 69 -20.45 8.79 -17.68
N VAL A 70 -19.12 8.67 -17.61
CA VAL A 70 -18.22 9.77 -17.27
C VAL A 70 -17.18 9.91 -18.37
N VAL A 71 -17.11 11.08 -18.99
CA VAL A 71 -16.11 11.35 -20.03
C VAL A 71 -14.87 11.95 -19.38
N ALA A 72 -13.71 11.36 -19.67
CA ALA A 72 -12.41 11.87 -19.25
C ALA A 72 -11.43 11.65 -20.41
N ASP A 73 -10.97 12.73 -21.00
CA ASP A 73 -10.05 12.68 -22.14
C ASP A 73 -8.87 13.66 -21.90
N PRO A 74 -7.93 13.30 -21.01
CA PRO A 74 -6.73 14.09 -20.80
C PRO A 74 -5.81 14.01 -22.02
N PRO A 75 -4.84 14.91 -22.19
CA PRO A 75 -3.84 14.87 -23.25
C PRO A 75 -3.13 13.50 -23.30
N VAL A 76 -2.86 12.99 -24.50
CA VAL A 76 -2.23 11.67 -24.70
C VAL A 76 -0.93 11.52 -23.89
N ALA A 77 -0.11 12.57 -23.83
CA ALA A 77 1.12 12.54 -23.02
C ALA A 77 0.85 12.26 -21.54
N VAL A 78 -0.21 12.84 -20.97
CA VAL A 78 -0.63 12.60 -19.57
C VAL A 78 -1.11 11.15 -19.40
N GLN A 79 -1.89 10.65 -20.36
CA GLN A 79 -2.37 9.26 -20.36
C GLN A 79 -1.19 8.26 -20.42
N VAL A 80 -0.19 8.51 -21.27
CA VAL A 80 1.00 7.66 -21.38
C VAL A 80 1.85 7.72 -20.10
N CYS A 81 2.08 8.91 -19.53
CA CYS A 81 2.75 9.04 -18.23
C CYS A 81 1.99 8.29 -17.13
N GLY A 82 0.66 8.37 -17.14
CA GLY A 82 -0.21 7.64 -16.23
C GLY A 82 -0.05 6.12 -16.37
N LEU A 83 -0.04 5.61 -17.60
CA LEU A 83 0.16 4.19 -17.88
C LEU A 83 1.52 3.69 -17.35
N VAL A 84 2.59 4.42 -17.64
CA VAL A 84 3.94 4.07 -17.16
C VAL A 84 3.98 4.06 -15.62
N LEU A 85 3.41 5.09 -14.99
CA LEU A 85 3.35 5.18 -13.53
C LEU A 85 2.51 4.05 -12.91
N ALA A 86 1.36 3.72 -13.50
CA ALA A 86 0.50 2.63 -13.05
C ALA A 86 1.21 1.28 -13.14
N LEU A 87 1.83 0.98 -14.29
CA LEU A 87 2.59 -0.26 -14.50
C LEU A 87 3.76 -0.37 -13.52
N ALA A 88 4.54 0.70 -13.36
CA ALA A 88 5.66 0.74 -12.41
C ALA A 88 5.17 0.55 -10.96
N GLY A 89 4.08 1.21 -10.57
CA GLY A 89 3.48 1.08 -9.24
C GLY A 89 2.96 -0.33 -8.95
N PHE A 90 2.26 -0.96 -9.90
CA PHE A 90 1.79 -2.35 -9.73
C PHE A 90 2.96 -3.34 -9.67
N ALA A 91 3.98 -3.18 -10.53
CA ALA A 91 5.17 -4.02 -10.49
C ALA A 91 5.93 -3.86 -9.16
N ALA A 92 6.09 -2.63 -8.67
CA ALA A 92 6.73 -2.34 -7.39
C ALA A 92 5.91 -2.89 -6.20
N THR A 93 4.57 -2.85 -6.29
CA THR A 93 3.69 -3.47 -5.28
C THR A 93 3.96 -4.98 -5.18
N LEU A 94 3.98 -5.68 -6.32
CA LEU A 94 4.29 -7.11 -6.36
C LEU A 94 5.70 -7.40 -5.86
N ALA A 95 6.70 -6.64 -6.30
CA ALA A 95 8.08 -6.81 -5.86
C ALA A 95 8.21 -6.63 -4.34
N GLY A 96 7.56 -5.61 -3.77
CA GLY A 96 7.51 -5.39 -2.32
C GLY A 96 6.84 -6.55 -1.58
N GLN A 97 5.70 -7.05 -2.07
CA GLN A 97 5.02 -8.20 -1.47
C GLN A 97 5.86 -9.49 -1.53
N VAL A 98 6.58 -9.71 -2.64
CA VAL A 98 7.50 -10.86 -2.76
C VAL A 98 8.70 -10.68 -1.82
N GLY A 99 9.22 -9.47 -1.69
CA GLY A 99 10.31 -9.15 -0.76
C GLY A 99 9.97 -9.37 0.72
N MET A 100 8.69 -9.28 1.10
CA MET A 100 8.23 -9.63 2.46
C MET A 100 8.18 -11.16 2.70
N GLY A 101 8.23 -11.98 1.66
CA GLY A 101 8.21 -13.45 1.77
C GLY A 101 7.00 -13.98 2.54
N SER A 102 7.25 -14.85 3.54
CA SER A 102 6.21 -15.42 4.41
C SER A 102 5.63 -14.40 5.40
N SER A 103 6.30 -13.28 5.65
CA SER A 103 5.82 -12.19 6.52
C SER A 103 4.74 -11.32 5.87
N TRP A 104 4.47 -11.53 4.55
CA TRP A 104 3.44 -10.76 3.86
C TRP A 104 2.05 -11.09 4.37
N ARG A 105 1.30 -10.04 4.71
CA ARG A 105 -0.11 -10.10 5.11
C ARG A 105 -0.79 -8.75 4.93
N VAL A 106 -2.12 -8.77 4.89
CA VAL A 106 -2.99 -7.59 4.95
C VAL A 106 -3.61 -7.56 6.34
N GLY A 107 -3.31 -6.53 7.13
CA GLY A 107 -3.70 -6.41 8.54
C GLY A 107 -2.64 -6.96 9.50
N VAL A 108 -2.86 -6.70 10.80
CA VAL A 108 -1.97 -7.09 11.90
C VAL A 108 -2.66 -8.12 12.78
N ASP A 109 -1.96 -9.20 13.13
CA ASP A 109 -2.40 -10.16 14.15
C ASP A 109 -1.51 -10.00 15.39
N PRO A 110 -2.06 -9.56 16.53
CA PRO A 110 -1.28 -9.39 17.76
C PRO A 110 -0.66 -10.69 18.30
N GLY A 111 -1.20 -11.86 17.93
CA GLY A 111 -0.68 -13.16 18.32
C GLY A 111 0.51 -13.68 17.49
N GLU A 112 0.79 -13.06 16.35
CA GLU A 112 1.86 -13.49 15.45
C GLU A 112 3.14 -12.66 15.62
N ARG A 113 4.25 -13.30 15.95
CA ARG A 113 5.58 -12.67 15.96
C ARG A 113 6.21 -12.81 14.56
N THR A 114 6.24 -11.72 13.80
CA THR A 114 6.96 -11.68 12.53
C THR A 114 8.33 -11.06 12.70
N THR A 115 9.29 -11.50 11.89
CA THR A 115 10.61 -10.86 11.80
C THR A 115 10.48 -9.48 11.16
N LEU A 116 11.20 -8.50 11.72
CA LEU A 116 11.25 -7.15 11.16
C LEU A 116 12.08 -7.16 9.87
N VAL A 117 11.46 -6.91 8.74
CA VAL A 117 12.14 -6.81 7.44
C VAL A 117 12.72 -5.40 7.29
N THR A 118 14.06 -5.30 7.22
CA THR A 118 14.76 -4.00 7.16
C THR A 118 15.76 -3.91 6.00
N THR A 119 15.76 -4.91 5.10
CA THR A 119 16.71 -5.02 3.99
C THR A 119 16.07 -4.67 2.64
N GLY A 120 16.90 -4.47 1.62
CA GLY A 120 16.43 -4.10 0.29
C GLY A 120 15.69 -2.76 0.32
N VAL A 121 14.57 -2.66 -0.37
CA VAL A 121 13.73 -1.45 -0.42
C VAL A 121 13.23 -1.03 0.97
N PHE A 122 13.02 -1.99 1.88
CA PHE A 122 12.62 -1.71 3.26
C PHE A 122 13.71 -0.99 4.06
N GLY A 123 14.98 -1.11 3.69
CA GLY A 123 16.06 -0.33 4.29
C GLY A 123 15.95 1.17 4.03
N VAL A 124 15.21 1.59 3.01
CA VAL A 124 15.07 2.98 2.58
C VAL A 124 13.69 3.55 2.94
N ILE A 125 12.64 2.73 2.73
CA ILE A 125 11.23 3.10 2.97
C ILE A 125 10.59 1.99 3.82
N ARG A 126 9.88 2.38 4.90
CA ARG A 126 9.23 1.39 5.79
C ARG A 126 8.01 0.74 5.18
N ASN A 127 7.27 1.48 4.32
CA ASN A 127 6.01 1.04 3.73
C ASN A 127 6.06 1.10 2.19
N PRO A 128 7.02 0.42 1.52
CA PRO A 128 7.20 0.55 0.07
C PRO A 128 6.02 0.00 -0.73
N VAL A 129 5.32 -1.01 -0.22
CA VAL A 129 4.14 -1.61 -0.86
C VAL A 129 3.01 -0.58 -0.94
N PHE A 130 2.72 0.12 0.16
CA PHE A 130 1.69 1.17 0.17
C PHE A 130 2.06 2.36 -0.71
N SER A 131 3.33 2.78 -0.69
CA SER A 131 3.82 3.84 -1.57
C SER A 131 3.63 3.49 -3.05
N ALA A 132 3.94 2.25 -3.41
CA ALA A 132 3.76 1.73 -4.76
C ALA A 132 2.28 1.66 -5.17
N MET A 133 1.38 1.25 -4.27
CA MET A 133 -0.07 1.23 -4.52
C MET A 133 -0.63 2.64 -4.75
N VAL A 134 -0.20 3.62 -3.96
CA VAL A 134 -0.59 5.04 -4.15
C VAL A 134 -0.08 5.55 -5.49
N ALA A 135 1.17 5.25 -5.87
CA ALA A 135 1.72 5.61 -7.17
C ALA A 135 0.95 4.95 -8.34
N ALA A 136 0.59 3.66 -8.20
CA ALA A 136 -0.21 2.97 -9.20
C ALA A 136 -1.59 3.61 -9.39
N GLN A 137 -2.28 3.92 -8.29
CA GLN A 137 -3.58 4.59 -8.33
C GLN A 137 -3.48 6.02 -8.90
N ALA A 138 -2.42 6.76 -8.58
CA ALA A 138 -2.16 8.07 -9.20
C ALA A 138 -1.96 7.93 -10.72
N GLY A 139 -1.27 6.89 -11.17
CA GLY A 139 -1.16 6.55 -12.60
C GLY A 139 -2.51 6.31 -13.25
N VAL A 140 -3.42 5.56 -12.60
CA VAL A 140 -4.79 5.34 -13.09
C VAL A 140 -5.56 6.66 -13.19
N VAL A 141 -5.42 7.56 -12.19
CA VAL A 141 -6.04 8.91 -12.25
C VAL A 141 -5.52 9.71 -13.44
N LEU A 142 -4.22 9.66 -13.74
CA LEU A 142 -3.66 10.36 -14.91
C LEU A 142 -4.17 9.76 -16.23
N MET A 143 -4.40 8.46 -16.30
CA MET A 143 -4.98 7.81 -17.48
C MET A 143 -6.45 8.19 -17.66
N VAL A 144 -7.22 8.19 -16.55
CA VAL A 144 -8.69 8.33 -16.54
C VAL A 144 -9.10 9.16 -15.34
N PRO A 145 -9.03 10.52 -15.42
CA PRO A 145 -9.28 11.43 -14.31
C PRO A 145 -10.78 11.61 -14.02
N THR A 146 -11.49 10.51 -13.81
CA THR A 146 -12.89 10.54 -13.38
C THR A 146 -12.98 10.83 -11.88
N TRP A 147 -14.12 11.37 -11.43
CA TRP A 147 -14.32 11.63 -10.00
C TRP A 147 -14.17 10.36 -9.11
N PRO A 148 -14.61 9.14 -9.53
CA PRO A 148 -14.35 7.96 -8.72
C PRO A 148 -12.85 7.61 -8.66
N SER A 149 -12.10 7.77 -9.77
CA SER A 149 -10.65 7.52 -9.77
C SER A 149 -9.91 8.47 -8.81
N VAL A 150 -10.31 9.74 -8.77
CA VAL A 150 -9.74 10.73 -7.84
C VAL A 150 -10.10 10.41 -6.39
N LEU A 151 -11.38 10.10 -6.11
CA LEU A 151 -11.81 9.70 -4.78
C LEU A 151 -11.13 8.41 -4.31
N ALA A 152 -10.89 7.45 -5.23
CA ALA A 152 -10.13 6.25 -4.93
C ALA A 152 -8.71 6.57 -4.45
N LEU A 153 -8.03 7.51 -5.12
CA LEU A 153 -6.69 7.95 -4.70
C LEU A 153 -6.72 8.60 -3.31
N VAL A 154 -7.67 9.50 -3.08
CA VAL A 154 -7.82 10.16 -1.76
C VAL A 154 -8.13 9.14 -0.67
N ALA A 155 -9.09 8.24 -0.92
CA ALA A 155 -9.45 7.19 0.03
C ALA A 155 -8.26 6.25 0.32
N LEU A 156 -7.49 5.88 -0.70
CA LEU A 156 -6.31 5.04 -0.55
C LEU A 156 -5.23 5.74 0.30
N VAL A 157 -4.95 7.01 0.06
CA VAL A 157 -3.95 7.77 0.84
C VAL A 157 -4.38 7.85 2.30
N VAL A 158 -5.65 8.18 2.58
CA VAL A 158 -6.17 8.24 3.96
C VAL A 158 -6.14 6.86 4.61
N ALA A 159 -6.56 5.81 3.90
CA ALA A 159 -6.55 4.44 4.39
C ALA A 159 -5.15 4.00 4.82
N VAL A 160 -4.15 4.25 3.97
CA VAL A 160 -2.75 3.88 4.21
C VAL A 160 -2.17 4.67 5.39
N GLU A 161 -2.46 5.96 5.50
CA GLU A 161 -2.01 6.78 6.63
C GLU A 161 -2.61 6.27 7.96
N LEU A 162 -3.91 5.95 7.98
CA LEU A 162 -4.58 5.38 9.15
C LEU A 162 -4.00 4.01 9.52
N GLN A 163 -3.86 3.12 8.53
CA GLN A 163 -3.32 1.77 8.72
C GLN A 163 -1.92 1.81 9.32
N VAL A 164 -1.03 2.62 8.75
CA VAL A 164 0.35 2.69 9.18
C VAL A 164 0.46 3.37 10.55
N ARG A 165 -0.17 4.53 10.74
CA ARG A 165 0.02 5.32 11.96
C ARG A 165 -0.75 4.80 13.16
N ALA A 166 -1.96 4.30 12.95
CA ALA A 166 -2.82 3.86 14.05
C ALA A 166 -2.64 2.38 14.40
N ILE A 167 -2.14 1.55 13.46
CA ILE A 167 -2.05 0.10 13.66
C ILE A 167 -0.62 -0.40 13.56
N GLU A 168 0.02 -0.27 12.38
CA GLU A 168 1.30 -0.95 12.13
C GLU A 168 2.45 -0.37 12.95
N GLU A 169 2.62 0.95 12.97
CA GLU A 169 3.72 1.56 13.74
C GLU A 169 3.60 1.34 15.26
N PRO A 170 2.43 1.48 15.92
CA PRO A 170 2.27 1.12 17.32
C PRO A 170 2.56 -0.36 17.60
N TYR A 171 2.03 -1.26 16.76
CA TYR A 171 2.28 -2.70 16.88
C TYR A 171 3.77 -3.03 16.74
N LEU A 172 4.44 -2.54 15.69
CA LEU A 172 5.86 -2.80 15.48
C LEU A 172 6.75 -2.22 16.58
N ARG A 173 6.37 -1.08 17.17
CA ARG A 173 7.06 -0.52 18.35
C ARG A 173 6.89 -1.41 19.58
N ALA A 174 5.69 -1.88 19.84
CA ALA A 174 5.41 -2.76 20.97
C ALA A 174 6.15 -4.11 20.83
N MET A 175 6.21 -4.64 19.61
CA MET A 175 6.80 -5.95 19.31
C MET A 175 8.32 -5.94 19.28
N HIS A 176 8.93 -4.90 18.68
CA HIS A 176 10.37 -4.86 18.39
C HIS A 176 11.15 -3.79 19.16
N GLY A 177 10.48 -2.94 19.95
CA GLY A 177 11.11 -1.98 20.86
C GLY A 177 12.18 -1.11 20.20
N SER A 178 13.39 -1.14 20.75
CA SER A 178 14.55 -0.34 20.30
C SER A 178 15.00 -0.71 18.87
N ALA A 179 14.86 -1.96 18.45
CA ALA A 179 15.20 -2.40 17.10
C ALA A 179 14.34 -1.68 16.05
N TYR A 180 13.01 -1.59 16.28
CA TYR A 180 12.14 -0.82 15.41
C TYR A 180 12.42 0.68 15.48
N ALA A 181 12.66 1.24 16.66
CA ALA A 181 12.98 2.66 16.82
C ALA A 181 14.26 3.04 16.06
N GLY A 182 15.33 2.25 16.15
CA GLY A 182 16.55 2.44 15.40
C GLY A 182 16.36 2.31 13.87
N TYR A 183 15.53 1.37 13.43
CA TYR A 183 15.15 1.22 12.03
C TYR A 183 14.37 2.45 11.52
N ALA A 184 13.34 2.87 12.28
CA ALA A 184 12.47 3.99 11.91
C ALA A 184 13.19 5.35 11.92
N ALA A 185 14.30 5.47 12.63
CA ALA A 185 15.16 6.65 12.58
C ALA A 185 15.98 6.76 11.27
N ARG A 186 16.21 5.64 10.58
CA ARG A 186 16.98 5.61 9.32
C ARG A 186 16.09 5.59 8.08
N ALA A 187 15.04 4.77 8.07
CA ALA A 187 14.14 4.59 6.94
C ALA A 187 12.99 5.60 6.94
N GLY A 188 12.65 6.16 5.77
CA GLY A 188 11.49 7.02 5.59
C GLY A 188 10.17 6.26 5.76
N ARG A 189 9.04 6.95 6.02
CA ARG A 189 7.74 6.25 6.18
C ARG A 189 7.20 5.75 4.85
N PHE A 190 6.97 6.63 3.89
CA PHE A 190 6.43 6.32 2.56
C PHE A 190 7.35 6.79 1.42
N VAL A 191 8.23 7.73 1.70
CA VAL A 191 9.17 8.32 0.74
C VAL A 191 10.56 8.29 1.36
N PRO A 192 11.64 8.06 0.59
CA PRO A 192 12.99 8.09 1.10
C PRO A 192 13.28 9.36 1.90
N GLY A 193 13.77 9.19 3.13
CA GLY A 193 14.15 10.29 4.00
C GLY A 193 13.01 11.03 4.71
N LEU A 194 11.76 10.93 4.23
CA LEU A 194 10.61 11.63 4.84
C LEU A 194 9.91 10.78 5.91
N GLY A 195 9.48 11.42 6.99
CA GLY A 195 8.75 10.76 8.09
C GLY A 195 9.61 9.84 8.94
N ARG A 196 10.91 10.07 9.02
CA ARG A 196 11.81 9.40 9.99
C ARG A 196 11.37 9.71 11.40
N MET A 197 11.57 8.77 12.32
CA MET A 197 11.34 8.98 13.74
C MET A 197 12.61 9.47 14.43
N ARG A 198 12.45 10.18 15.57
CA ARG A 198 13.63 10.51 16.38
C ARG A 198 14.25 9.24 16.95
N ALA A 199 15.57 9.15 16.88
CA ALA A 199 16.30 8.06 17.52
C ALA A 199 16.04 8.11 19.04
N PRO A 200 15.94 6.95 19.71
CA PRO A 200 15.91 6.92 21.18
C PRO A 200 17.15 7.62 21.73
N ALA A 201 16.97 8.48 22.74
CA ALA A 201 18.09 9.05 23.47
C ALA A 201 18.89 7.88 24.11
N GLY A 202 20.14 7.66 23.72
CA GLY A 202 21.00 6.62 24.29
C GLY A 202 21.64 5.61 23.33
N VAL A 203 21.36 5.65 22.01
CA VAL A 203 22.01 4.73 21.03
C VAL A 203 23.19 5.40 20.31
N GLY A 204 23.59 6.57 20.72
CA GLY A 204 24.54 7.45 20.01
C GLY A 204 25.96 7.53 20.52
N ASP A 205 26.48 6.65 21.39
CA ASP A 205 27.90 6.75 21.81
C ASP A 205 28.48 5.39 22.27
N ALA A 206 28.43 4.40 21.39
CA ALA A 206 29.39 3.30 21.46
C ALA A 206 30.17 3.30 20.13
N ARG A 207 31.07 4.25 19.99
CA ARG A 207 32.23 4.10 19.07
C ARG A 207 33.27 3.26 19.79
N PRO A 208 33.85 2.24 19.11
CA PRO A 208 34.97 1.50 19.62
C PRO A 208 36.21 2.37 19.71
#